data_6eb49ddb2f4b4e52bb81aec3200e1514
#
_entry.id   6eb49ddb2f4b4e52bb81aec3200e1514
#
_cell.length_a   1.000
_cell.length_b   1.000
_cell.length_c   1.000
_cell.angle_alpha   90.00
_cell.angle_beta   90.00
_cell.angle_gamma   90.00
#
_symmetry.space_group_name_H-M   'P 1'
#
loop_
_entity.id
_entity.type
_entity.pdbx_description
1 polymer ?
#
loop_
_entity_poly.entity_id
_entity_poly.type
_entity_poly.pdbx_seq_one_letter_code
_entity_poly.pdbx_strand_id
1 'polypeptide(L)'
;MPSNSETKGRISADKGSKIKRSNSHAEDSIRVQPHSIEAEEGLLAACLIDGGQEVITACIESHITAECFFKRQHQVIFESILALYEQGSPVDEIVLHDHLCKSGTEDESGGIATIYHIQGRIETPAHANYYAKIVHEKYLLRRLIRTSREATEACYEQQEDISVFIDKIEEEIHNIS
;
A
#
# COMPACT_ATOMS: atom_id res chain seq x y z
N MET A 1 -24.74 3.58 -83.13
CA MET A 1 -24.79 4.79 -82.35
C MET A 1 -24.21 4.49 -80.98
N PRO A 2 -23.08 4.95 -80.61
CA PRO A 2 -22.38 4.54 -79.39
C PRO A 2 -22.72 5.46 -78.26
N SER A 3 -22.93 4.91 -77.07
CA SER A 3 -22.96 5.65 -75.80
C SER A 3 -21.77 5.25 -74.93
N ASN A 4 -21.00 6.24 -74.64
CA ASN A 4 -19.80 6.20 -73.83
C ASN A 4 -20.18 6.28 -72.39
N SER A 5 -19.77 5.31 -71.56
CA SER A 5 -19.97 5.33 -70.10
C SER A 5 -18.63 5.52 -69.40
N GLU A 6 -18.39 6.72 -68.89
CA GLU A 6 -17.26 7.06 -68.09
C GLU A 6 -17.43 6.52 -66.64
N THR A 7 -16.47 5.74 -66.21
CA THR A 7 -16.37 5.20 -64.84
C THR A 7 -15.63 6.23 -63.96
N LYS A 8 -16.35 6.89 -63.07
CA LYS A 8 -15.76 7.74 -62.06
C LYS A 8 -15.29 6.89 -60.86
N GLY A 9 -13.98 6.85 -60.64
CA GLY A 9 -13.37 6.29 -59.48
C GLY A 9 -13.74 7.07 -58.18
N ARG A 10 -14.24 6.35 -57.18
CA ARG A 10 -14.47 6.89 -55.84
C ARG A 10 -13.16 6.76 -55.03
N ILE A 11 -12.60 7.90 -54.66
CA ILE A 11 -11.52 8.00 -53.71
C ILE A 11 -12.14 7.82 -52.32
N SER A 12 -11.75 6.75 -51.64
CA SER A 12 -12.14 6.45 -50.26
C SER A 12 -11.38 7.38 -49.31
N ALA A 13 -12.11 8.21 -48.58
CA ALA A 13 -11.56 9.08 -47.55
C ALA A 13 -11.12 8.25 -46.33
N ASP A 14 -9.84 8.35 -46.02
CA ASP A 14 -9.21 7.87 -44.81
C ASP A 14 -9.88 8.49 -43.55
N LYS A 15 -10.49 7.63 -42.73
CA LYS A 15 -11.05 8.03 -41.44
C LYS A 15 -9.91 8.11 -40.43
N GLY A 16 -9.39 9.32 -40.27
CA GLY A 16 -8.46 9.63 -39.18
C GLY A 16 -8.94 9.09 -37.83
N SER A 17 -8.19 8.15 -37.27
CA SER A 17 -8.33 7.64 -35.92
C SER A 17 -8.17 8.80 -34.95
N LYS A 18 -9.27 9.28 -34.38
CA LYS A 18 -9.25 10.16 -33.22
C LYS A 18 -8.70 9.38 -32.02
N ILE A 19 -7.43 9.57 -31.73
CA ILE A 19 -6.83 9.17 -30.46
C ILE A 19 -7.58 9.92 -29.35
N LYS A 20 -8.44 9.22 -28.64
CA LYS A 20 -9.03 9.72 -27.40
C LYS A 20 -7.90 9.95 -26.41
N ARG A 21 -7.47 11.17 -26.24
CA ARG A 21 -6.70 11.58 -25.07
C ARG A 21 -7.64 11.43 -23.87
N SER A 22 -7.56 10.29 -23.19
CA SER A 22 -8.23 10.08 -21.92
C SER A 22 -7.62 11.04 -20.90
N ASN A 23 -8.47 11.74 -20.17
CA ASN A 23 -8.11 12.57 -19.02
C ASN A 23 -7.55 11.67 -17.91
N SER A 24 -6.25 11.35 -17.95
CA SER A 24 -5.59 10.46 -17.00
C SER A 24 -5.56 11.02 -15.56
N HIS A 25 -5.63 12.34 -15.42
CA HIS A 25 -5.56 12.99 -14.09
C HIS A 25 -6.86 12.93 -13.25
N ALA A 26 -8.02 12.73 -13.87
CA ALA A 26 -9.30 12.60 -13.16
C ALA A 26 -9.61 11.14 -12.76
N GLU A 27 -9.05 10.16 -13.47
CA GLU A 27 -9.25 8.74 -13.18
C GLU A 27 -8.32 8.22 -12.08
N ASP A 28 -7.19 8.86 -11.85
CA ASP A 28 -6.20 8.43 -10.85
C ASP A 28 -6.62 8.71 -9.41
N SER A 29 -7.52 9.68 -9.19
CA SER A 29 -8.09 10.01 -7.88
C SER A 29 -9.12 8.99 -7.38
N ILE A 30 -9.57 8.06 -8.23
CA ILE A 30 -10.60 7.03 -7.90
C ILE A 30 -9.98 5.65 -7.66
N ARG A 31 -8.71 5.45 -7.99
CA ARG A 31 -8.04 4.16 -7.78
C ARG A 31 -7.71 3.95 -6.31
N VAL A 32 -8.32 2.93 -5.72
CA VAL A 32 -7.99 2.51 -4.35
C VAL A 32 -6.54 2.03 -4.31
N GLN A 33 -5.77 2.52 -3.34
CA GLN A 33 -4.38 2.11 -3.19
C GLN A 33 -4.25 0.61 -2.89
N PRO A 34 -3.16 -0.05 -3.34
CA PRO A 34 -2.93 -1.47 -3.06
C PRO A 34 -2.90 -1.78 -1.56
N HIS A 35 -3.78 -2.68 -1.11
CA HIS A 35 -3.85 -3.16 0.28
C HIS A 35 -4.50 -4.55 0.35
N SER A 36 -4.43 -5.18 1.50
CA SER A 36 -5.21 -6.37 1.86
C SER A 36 -5.53 -6.30 3.34
N ILE A 37 -6.76 -5.90 3.66
CA ILE A 37 -7.22 -5.79 5.05
C ILE A 37 -7.18 -7.15 5.76
N GLU A 38 -7.53 -8.22 5.05
CA GLU A 38 -7.51 -9.57 5.58
C GLU A 38 -6.09 -10.01 5.98
N ALA A 39 -5.08 -9.67 5.18
CA ALA A 39 -3.69 -9.98 5.51
C ALA A 39 -3.17 -9.12 6.67
N GLU A 40 -3.56 -7.84 6.73
CA GLU A 40 -3.23 -6.95 7.85
C GLU A 40 -3.83 -7.46 9.17
N GLU A 41 -5.13 -7.77 9.18
CA GLU A 41 -5.82 -8.32 10.35
C GLU A 41 -5.24 -9.69 10.75
N GLY A 42 -4.93 -10.55 9.77
CA GLY A 42 -4.31 -11.85 10.01
C GLY A 42 -2.91 -11.75 10.62
N LEU A 43 -2.09 -10.78 10.17
CA LEU A 43 -0.77 -10.54 10.74
C LEU A 43 -0.85 -9.99 12.17
N LEU A 44 -1.70 -9.00 12.42
CA LEU A 44 -1.93 -8.45 13.75
C LEU A 44 -2.45 -9.51 14.73
N ALA A 45 -3.42 -10.32 14.28
CA ALA A 45 -3.93 -11.44 15.08
C ALA A 45 -2.82 -12.42 15.45
N ALA A 46 -1.92 -12.74 14.49
CA ALA A 46 -0.79 -13.64 14.74
C ALA A 46 0.19 -13.10 15.79
N CYS A 47 0.29 -11.78 15.96
CA CYS A 47 1.09 -11.15 17.00
C CYS A 47 0.45 -11.24 18.40
N LEU A 48 -0.89 -11.40 18.48
CA LEU A 48 -1.67 -11.33 19.72
C LEU A 48 -2.00 -12.70 20.32
N ILE A 49 -1.71 -13.80 19.64
CA ILE A 49 -1.97 -15.17 20.13
C ILE A 49 -0.72 -15.80 20.73
N ASP A 50 -0.89 -16.95 21.39
CA ASP A 50 0.22 -17.72 21.95
C ASP A 50 1.29 -18.01 20.90
N GLY A 51 2.55 -17.69 21.21
CA GLY A 51 3.67 -17.74 20.25
C GLY A 51 3.84 -16.48 19.39
N GLY A 52 3.03 -15.46 19.59
CA GLY A 52 3.07 -14.20 18.82
C GLY A 52 4.42 -13.47 18.89
N GLN A 53 5.22 -13.69 19.95
CA GLN A 53 6.56 -13.10 20.06
C GLN A 53 7.50 -13.52 18.92
N GLU A 54 7.40 -14.77 18.45
CA GLU A 54 8.18 -15.23 17.30
C GLU A 54 7.75 -14.53 16.03
N VAL A 55 6.44 -14.27 15.88
CA VAL A 55 5.89 -13.53 14.75
C VAL A 55 6.37 -12.07 14.76
N ILE A 56 6.36 -11.43 15.93
CA ILE A 56 6.85 -10.05 16.08
C ILE A 56 8.34 -9.98 15.73
N THR A 57 9.14 -10.93 16.24
CA THR A 57 10.57 -11.03 15.88
C THR A 57 10.76 -11.15 14.37
N ALA A 58 10.02 -12.05 13.72
CA ALA A 58 10.08 -12.24 12.27
C ALA A 58 9.65 -10.97 11.48
N CYS A 59 8.67 -10.22 12.00
CA CYS A 59 8.26 -8.93 11.42
C CYS A 59 9.41 -7.92 11.50
N ILE A 60 10.09 -7.81 12.63
CA ILE A 60 11.23 -6.89 12.83
C ILE A 60 12.38 -7.27 11.88
N GLU A 61 12.74 -8.55 11.81
CA GLU A 61 13.78 -9.05 10.91
C GLU A 61 13.46 -8.81 9.43
N SER A 62 12.17 -8.85 9.07
CA SER A 62 11.68 -8.59 7.72
C SER A 62 11.38 -7.11 7.45
N HIS A 63 11.78 -6.21 8.35
CA HIS A 63 11.57 -4.76 8.23
C HIS A 63 10.09 -4.36 8.06
N ILE A 64 9.18 -5.14 8.64
CA ILE A 64 7.76 -4.75 8.72
C ILE A 64 7.61 -3.69 9.79
N THR A 65 7.17 -2.50 9.39
CA THR A 65 6.89 -1.35 10.26
C THR A 65 5.39 -1.02 10.24
N ALA A 66 4.96 -0.13 11.13
CA ALA A 66 3.58 0.36 11.15
C ALA A 66 3.14 0.97 9.80
N GLU A 67 4.05 1.63 9.08
CA GLU A 67 3.78 2.19 7.76
C GLU A 67 3.42 1.15 6.69
N CYS A 68 3.80 -0.12 6.91
CA CYS A 68 3.45 -1.21 6.00
C CYS A 68 1.95 -1.49 5.98
N PHE A 69 1.22 -1.10 7.01
CA PHE A 69 -0.23 -1.24 7.09
C PHE A 69 -0.95 -0.11 6.38
N PHE A 70 -2.06 -0.41 5.74
CA PHE A 70 -2.86 0.57 5.01
C PHE A 70 -3.81 1.34 5.93
N LYS A 71 -4.53 0.61 6.82
CA LYS A 71 -5.44 1.23 7.78
C LYS A 71 -4.68 1.91 8.91
N ARG A 72 -5.01 3.16 9.21
CA ARG A 72 -4.43 3.89 10.35
C ARG A 72 -4.64 3.14 11.67
N GLN A 73 -5.78 2.53 11.88
CA GLN A 73 -6.05 1.69 13.05
C GLN A 73 -5.03 0.56 13.20
N HIS A 74 -4.71 -0.13 12.10
CA HIS A 74 -3.74 -1.23 12.11
C HIS A 74 -2.32 -0.73 12.35
N GLN A 75 -1.97 0.46 11.83
CA GLN A 75 -0.68 1.11 12.10
C GLN A 75 -0.50 1.35 13.60
N VAL A 76 -1.50 1.99 14.25
CA VAL A 76 -1.47 2.31 15.69
C VAL A 76 -1.39 1.05 16.54
N ILE A 77 -2.15 0.01 16.16
CA ILE A 77 -2.12 -1.29 16.87
C ILE A 77 -0.73 -1.92 16.75
N PHE A 78 -0.16 -1.98 15.54
CA PHE A 78 1.14 -2.61 15.33
C PHE A 78 2.27 -1.83 16.02
N GLU A 79 2.24 -0.50 15.99
CA GLU A 79 3.18 0.38 16.69
C GLU A 79 3.16 0.11 18.20
N SER A 80 1.95 -0.05 18.77
CA SER A 80 1.77 -0.39 20.17
C SER A 80 2.25 -1.80 20.52
N ILE A 81 2.05 -2.77 19.62
CA ILE A 81 2.59 -4.13 19.74
C ILE A 81 4.12 -4.10 19.79
N LEU A 82 4.77 -3.36 18.89
CA LEU A 82 6.23 -3.21 18.88
C LEU A 82 6.73 -2.55 20.17
N ALA A 83 6.07 -1.49 20.63
CA ALA A 83 6.44 -0.80 21.88
C ALA A 83 6.37 -1.72 23.09
N LEU A 84 5.33 -2.56 23.20
CA LEU A 84 5.19 -3.55 24.28
C LEU A 84 6.28 -4.62 24.18
N TYR A 85 6.56 -5.11 22.98
CA TYR A 85 7.60 -6.10 22.73
C TYR A 85 8.99 -5.58 23.15
N GLU A 86 9.34 -4.34 22.76
CA GLU A 86 10.61 -3.69 23.12
C GLU A 86 10.76 -3.49 24.64
N GLN A 87 9.65 -3.28 25.35
CA GLN A 87 9.61 -3.18 26.81
C GLN A 87 9.72 -4.54 27.50
N GLY A 88 9.72 -5.65 26.76
CA GLY A 88 9.67 -7.00 27.32
C GLY A 88 8.34 -7.32 28.04
N SER A 89 7.28 -6.58 27.72
CA SER A 89 5.94 -6.78 28.26
C SER A 89 5.21 -7.91 27.51
N PRO A 90 4.28 -8.63 28.17
CA PRO A 90 3.39 -9.53 27.44
C PRO A 90 2.62 -8.79 26.35
N VAL A 91 2.44 -9.44 25.20
CA VAL A 91 1.66 -8.89 24.08
C VAL A 91 0.40 -9.75 23.97
N ASP A 92 -0.66 -9.28 24.57
CA ASP A 92 -2.02 -9.82 24.49
C ASP A 92 -3.04 -8.69 24.35
N GLU A 93 -4.30 -9.04 24.11
CA GLU A 93 -5.36 -8.07 23.85
C GLU A 93 -5.63 -7.13 25.02
N ILE A 94 -5.44 -7.59 26.26
CA ILE A 94 -5.71 -6.80 27.47
C ILE A 94 -4.59 -5.81 27.70
N VAL A 95 -3.35 -6.26 27.63
CA VAL A 95 -2.15 -5.42 27.83
C VAL A 95 -2.05 -4.40 26.69
N LEU A 96 -2.33 -4.81 25.46
CA LEU A 96 -2.39 -3.90 24.31
C LEU A 96 -3.43 -2.80 24.51
N HIS A 97 -4.65 -3.15 24.92
CA HIS A 97 -5.69 -2.16 25.17
C HIS A 97 -5.31 -1.19 26.29
N ASP A 98 -4.76 -1.68 27.41
CA ASP A 98 -4.27 -0.83 28.50
C ASP A 98 -3.16 0.13 28.02
N HIS A 99 -2.26 -0.36 27.18
CA HIS A 99 -1.21 0.47 26.56
C HIS A 99 -1.79 1.59 25.69
N LEU A 100 -2.76 1.27 24.82
CA LEU A 100 -3.45 2.24 23.95
C LEU A 100 -4.21 3.30 24.75
N CYS A 101 -4.86 2.92 25.84
CA CYS A 101 -5.51 3.87 26.76
C CYS A 101 -4.50 4.81 27.41
N LYS A 102 -3.38 4.28 27.90
CA LYS A 102 -2.31 5.07 28.54
C LYS A 102 -1.60 6.02 27.56
N SER A 103 -1.41 5.61 26.32
CA SER A 103 -0.82 6.44 25.26
C SER A 103 -1.79 7.45 24.65
N GLY A 104 -3.09 7.35 24.95
CA GLY A 104 -4.13 8.22 24.41
C GLY A 104 -4.47 7.95 22.94
N THR A 105 -4.14 6.75 22.44
CA THR A 105 -4.36 6.32 21.05
C THR A 105 -5.51 5.31 20.90
N GLU A 106 -6.31 5.11 21.95
CA GLU A 106 -7.43 4.17 21.96
C GLU A 106 -8.43 4.46 20.83
N ASP A 107 -8.85 5.71 20.67
CA ASP A 107 -9.81 6.11 19.63
C ASP A 107 -9.26 5.84 18.21
N GLU A 108 -7.97 6.10 17.97
CA GLU A 108 -7.32 5.85 16.69
C GLU A 108 -7.22 4.35 16.36
N SER A 109 -7.07 3.50 17.37
CA SER A 109 -7.04 2.04 17.21
C SER A 109 -8.41 1.43 16.97
N GLY A 110 -9.49 2.19 17.23
CA GLY A 110 -10.88 1.71 17.22
C GLY A 110 -11.29 0.96 18.48
N GLY A 111 -10.51 1.09 19.55
CA GLY A 111 -10.81 0.56 20.89
C GLY A 111 -10.77 -0.95 20.99
N ILE A 112 -11.19 -1.44 22.18
CA ILE A 112 -11.15 -2.87 22.55
C ILE A 112 -11.92 -3.77 21.58
N ALA A 113 -13.03 -3.28 21.01
CA ALA A 113 -13.85 -4.06 20.08
C ALA A 113 -13.09 -4.42 18.79
N THR A 114 -12.25 -3.49 18.29
CA THR A 114 -11.39 -3.73 17.12
C THR A 114 -10.31 -4.76 17.44
N ILE A 115 -9.71 -4.69 18.63
CA ILE A 115 -8.68 -5.64 19.07
C ILE A 115 -9.26 -7.06 19.13
N TYR A 116 -10.42 -7.25 19.75
CA TYR A 116 -11.08 -8.57 19.80
C TYR A 116 -11.52 -9.06 18.42
N HIS A 117 -11.99 -8.14 17.54
CA HIS A 117 -12.30 -8.51 16.17
C HIS A 117 -11.07 -9.04 15.44
N ILE A 118 -9.93 -8.37 15.57
CA ILE A 118 -8.66 -8.77 14.94
C ILE A 118 -8.20 -10.10 15.53
N GLN A 119 -8.15 -10.25 16.84
CA GLN A 119 -7.71 -11.49 17.51
C GLN A 119 -8.52 -12.72 17.05
N GLY A 120 -9.82 -12.56 16.85
CA GLY A 120 -10.70 -13.62 16.37
C GLY A 120 -10.55 -14.00 14.91
N ARG A 121 -9.63 -13.37 14.15
CA ARG A 121 -9.47 -13.63 12.70
C ARG A 121 -8.74 -14.92 12.37
N ILE A 122 -7.90 -15.40 13.25
CA ILE A 122 -7.12 -16.62 13.06
C ILE A 122 -7.07 -17.44 14.35
N GLU A 123 -6.88 -18.75 14.21
CA GLU A 123 -6.73 -19.68 15.35
C GLU A 123 -5.25 -20.05 15.58
N THR A 124 -4.36 -19.78 14.65
CA THR A 124 -2.96 -20.19 14.68
C THR A 124 -2.06 -19.21 13.92
N PRO A 125 -0.82 -18.94 14.39
CA PRO A 125 0.13 -18.08 13.69
C PRO A 125 0.79 -18.72 12.46
N ALA A 126 0.43 -19.95 12.09
CA ALA A 126 1.10 -20.72 11.05
C ALA A 126 1.26 -20.01 9.70
N HIS A 127 0.38 -19.07 9.38
CA HIS A 127 0.41 -18.30 8.13
C HIS A 127 0.94 -16.88 8.29
N ALA A 128 1.49 -16.50 9.46
CA ALA A 128 1.96 -15.14 9.74
C ALA A 128 2.96 -14.63 8.69
N ASN A 129 3.94 -15.45 8.30
CA ASN A 129 4.92 -15.09 7.28
C ASN A 129 4.30 -14.81 5.90
N TYR A 130 3.22 -15.52 5.56
CA TYR A 130 2.48 -15.28 4.32
C TYR A 130 1.73 -13.95 4.38
N TYR A 131 1.08 -13.64 5.52
CA TYR A 131 0.43 -12.33 5.71
C TYR A 131 1.44 -11.19 5.70
N ALA A 132 2.56 -11.33 6.40
CA ALA A 132 3.65 -10.36 6.41
C ALA A 132 4.14 -10.04 4.99
N LYS A 133 4.34 -11.07 4.17
CA LYS A 133 4.73 -10.91 2.77
C LYS A 133 3.71 -10.11 1.96
N ILE A 134 2.40 -10.42 2.10
CA ILE A 134 1.34 -9.67 1.40
C ILE A 134 1.33 -8.21 1.84
N VAL A 135 1.37 -7.95 3.15
CA VAL A 135 1.38 -6.59 3.72
C VAL A 135 2.56 -5.79 3.16
N HIS A 136 3.75 -6.39 3.17
CA HIS A 136 4.97 -5.76 2.64
C HIS A 136 4.89 -5.49 1.14
N GLU A 137 4.46 -6.45 0.33
CA GLU A 137 4.28 -6.27 -1.12
C GLU A 137 3.30 -5.12 -1.44
N LYS A 138 2.18 -5.03 -0.70
CA LYS A 138 1.23 -3.92 -0.86
C LYS A 138 1.81 -2.57 -0.45
N TYR A 139 2.63 -2.55 0.58
CA TYR A 139 3.37 -1.35 0.99
C TYR A 139 4.36 -0.88 -0.07
N LEU A 140 5.17 -1.79 -0.63
CA LEU A 140 6.11 -1.46 -1.70
C LEU A 140 5.39 -0.88 -2.93
N LEU A 141 4.24 -1.47 -3.31
CA LEU A 141 3.43 -0.93 -4.40
C LEU A 141 2.91 0.49 -4.09
N ARG A 142 2.48 0.77 -2.86
CA ARG A 142 2.06 2.12 -2.47
C ARG A 142 3.23 3.11 -2.51
N ARG A 143 4.40 2.71 -2.02
CA ARG A 143 5.62 3.52 -2.11
C ARG A 143 5.96 3.83 -3.56
N LEU A 144 5.97 2.82 -4.43
CA LEU A 144 6.28 2.99 -5.85
C LEU A 144 5.29 3.94 -6.54
N ILE A 145 3.99 3.80 -6.25
CA ILE A 145 2.95 4.71 -6.78
C ILE A 145 3.22 6.14 -6.32
N ARG A 146 3.54 6.35 -5.04
CA ARG A 146 3.83 7.68 -4.49
C ARG A 146 5.04 8.29 -5.16
N THR A 147 6.18 7.60 -5.16
CA THR A 147 7.43 8.08 -5.78
C THR A 147 7.26 8.38 -7.27
N SER A 148 6.52 7.52 -8.00
CA SER A 148 6.23 7.77 -9.43
C SER A 148 5.38 9.01 -9.66
N ARG A 149 4.44 9.33 -8.78
CA ARG A 149 3.65 10.56 -8.84
C ARG A 149 4.51 11.79 -8.55
N GLU A 150 5.27 11.74 -7.45
CA GLU A 150 6.19 12.81 -7.06
C GLU A 150 7.21 13.09 -8.17
N ALA A 151 7.79 12.04 -8.78
CA ALA A 151 8.67 12.17 -9.94
C ALA A 151 7.97 12.78 -11.15
N THR A 152 6.71 12.40 -11.41
CA THR A 152 5.93 12.97 -12.53
C THR A 152 5.65 14.45 -12.30
N GLU A 153 5.24 14.85 -11.10
CA GLU A 153 5.00 16.25 -10.74
C GLU A 153 6.28 17.07 -10.83
N ALA A 154 7.38 16.54 -10.30
CA ALA A 154 8.69 17.18 -10.36
C ALA A 154 9.20 17.39 -11.80
N CYS A 155 8.86 16.51 -12.75
CA CYS A 155 9.19 16.71 -14.17
C CYS A 155 8.56 17.98 -14.76
N TYR A 156 7.37 18.37 -14.31
CA TYR A 156 6.71 19.61 -14.78
C TYR A 156 7.29 20.87 -14.13
N GLU A 157 7.86 20.77 -12.94
CA GLU A 157 8.43 21.87 -12.16
C GLU A 157 9.96 21.99 -12.30
N GLN A 158 10.58 21.06 -13.04
CA GLN A 158 12.03 20.89 -13.14
C GLN A 158 12.74 22.19 -13.53
N GLN A 159 13.65 22.64 -12.64
CA GLN A 159 14.49 23.83 -12.79
C GLN A 159 16.00 23.52 -12.66
N GLU A 160 16.34 22.27 -12.33
CA GLU A 160 17.71 21.80 -12.15
C GLU A 160 18.29 21.22 -13.46
N ASP A 161 19.59 20.90 -13.44
CA ASP A 161 20.20 20.12 -14.50
C ASP A 161 19.55 18.75 -14.60
N ILE A 162 19.24 18.32 -15.84
CA ILE A 162 18.47 17.11 -16.10
C ILE A 162 19.18 15.84 -15.60
N SER A 163 20.53 15.80 -15.63
CA SER A 163 21.29 14.67 -15.15
C SER A 163 21.18 14.51 -13.64
N VAL A 164 21.32 15.60 -12.90
CA VAL A 164 21.13 15.62 -11.43
C VAL A 164 19.73 15.21 -11.03
N PHE A 165 18.73 15.65 -11.82
CA PHE A 165 17.33 15.29 -11.57
C PHE A 165 17.09 13.79 -11.79
N ILE A 166 17.63 13.20 -12.86
CA ILE A 166 17.53 11.76 -13.14
C ILE A 166 18.16 10.95 -12.01
N ASP A 167 19.40 11.32 -11.58
CA ASP A 167 20.12 10.63 -10.50
C ASP A 167 19.29 10.60 -9.19
N LYS A 168 18.61 11.69 -8.86
CA LYS A 168 17.71 11.75 -7.68
C LYS A 168 16.53 10.77 -7.79
N ILE A 169 15.88 10.72 -8.96
CA ILE A 169 14.75 9.79 -9.16
C ILE A 169 15.21 8.33 -9.10
N GLU A 170 16.38 8.02 -9.66
CA GLU A 170 16.97 6.67 -9.59
C GLU A 170 17.27 6.27 -8.14
N GLU A 171 17.82 7.19 -7.34
CA GLU A 171 18.08 6.96 -5.91
C GLU A 171 16.79 6.72 -5.13
N GLU A 172 15.75 7.53 -5.35
CA GLU A 172 14.45 7.37 -4.68
C GLU A 172 13.79 6.03 -5.02
N ILE A 173 13.85 5.60 -6.29
CA ILE A 173 13.33 4.29 -6.71
C ILE A 173 14.15 3.15 -6.11
N HIS A 174 15.47 3.27 -6.07
CA HIS A 174 16.35 2.26 -5.48
C HIS A 174 16.07 2.07 -3.98
N ASN A 175 15.75 3.14 -3.27
CA ASN A 175 15.43 3.12 -1.83
C ASN A 175 14.04 2.52 -1.50
N ILE A 176 13.26 2.09 -2.49
CA ILE A 176 11.97 1.40 -2.27
C ILE A 176 12.20 -0.09 -1.96
N SER A 177 13.24 -0.70 -2.47
CA SER A 177 13.58 -2.12 -2.27
C SER A 177 14.68 -2.25 -1.25
#